data_ab91b75181f38d650bcafe584d9dddb5
#
_entry.id   ab91b75181f38d650bcafe584d9dddb5
#
_cell.length_a   1.000
_cell.length_b   1.000
_cell.length_c   1.000
_cell.angle_alpha   90.00
_cell.angle_beta   90.00
_cell.angle_gamma   90.00
#
_symmetry.space_group_name_H-M   'P 1'
#
loop_
_entity.id
_entity.type
_entity.pdbx_description
1 polymer ?
#
loop_
_entity_poly.entity_id
_entity_poly.type
_entity_poly.pdbx_seq_one_letter_code
_entity_poly.pdbx_strand_id
1 'polypeptide(L)'
;MLKRKLGKFISFFFPGLIWKRRAISQNDNQESEALLRYAEELKIDKSFVEFGFGPFQYNSIGLTKRHYKGLLIDGTKVFCDQANKIFKSLKLNVTAICHWITLENLEPIIDFVKKNDGKLGVLSVDIDGNDYWILERLLTHFKPAIICVEYNASFLMKSITIRYAANFDRHKVHYSGFYHGASITAFYNLLNKDYALVQNIGGLNLIFIRNDIFLDKYKSLTPEKAYSENYFRNKWSNTTSKEQWKRIKDLKFIEV
;
A
#
# COMPACT_ATOMS: atom_id res chain seq x y z
N MET A 1 -8.91 -35.66 1.96
CA MET A 1 -8.18 -35.49 3.23
C MET A 1 -6.65 -35.53 3.05
N LEU A 2 -6.10 -36.45 2.30
CA LEU A 2 -4.64 -36.62 2.07
C LEU A 2 -3.98 -35.39 1.41
N LYS A 3 -4.58 -34.82 0.35
CA LYS A 3 -4.07 -33.62 -0.36
C LYS A 3 -3.98 -32.38 0.54
N ARG A 4 -4.86 -32.23 1.52
CA ARG A 4 -4.88 -31.12 2.48
C ARG A 4 -3.81 -31.27 3.57
N LYS A 5 -3.51 -32.50 3.98
CA LYS A 5 -2.41 -32.82 4.92
C LYS A 5 -1.04 -32.67 4.23
N LEU A 6 -0.91 -33.15 2.98
CA LEU A 6 0.31 -33.00 2.18
C LEU A 6 0.61 -31.51 1.90
N GLY A 7 -0.40 -30.69 1.59
CA GLY A 7 -0.25 -29.25 1.41
C GLY A 7 0.23 -28.52 2.67
N LYS A 8 -0.25 -28.89 3.86
CA LYS A 8 0.23 -28.36 5.15
C LYS A 8 1.66 -28.81 5.46
N PHE A 9 2.02 -30.07 5.15
CA PHE A 9 3.36 -30.60 5.34
C PHE A 9 4.39 -29.90 4.44
N ILE A 10 4.08 -29.73 3.15
CA ILE A 10 4.94 -29.00 2.20
C ILE A 10 5.07 -27.51 2.60
N SER A 11 4.03 -26.88 3.13
CA SER A 11 4.08 -25.48 3.60
C SER A 11 4.99 -25.30 4.82
N PHE A 12 5.10 -26.29 5.66
CA PHE A 12 5.97 -26.27 6.83
C PHE A 12 7.44 -26.45 6.47
N PHE A 13 7.76 -27.37 5.55
CA PHE A 13 9.14 -27.70 5.17
C PHE A 13 9.70 -26.87 4.01
N PHE A 14 8.85 -26.35 3.11
CA PHE A 14 9.27 -25.58 1.94
C PHE A 14 8.46 -24.28 1.76
N PRO A 15 8.47 -23.38 2.74
CA PRO A 15 7.65 -22.16 2.69
C PRO A 15 8.02 -21.27 1.49
N GLY A 16 9.28 -21.22 1.10
CA GLY A 16 9.74 -20.44 -0.04
C GLY A 16 9.24 -20.95 -1.38
N LEU A 17 9.11 -22.27 -1.58
CA LEU A 17 8.59 -22.83 -2.82
C LEU A 17 7.11 -22.49 -3.02
N ILE A 18 6.34 -22.53 -1.93
CA ILE A 18 4.92 -22.15 -1.96
C ILE A 18 4.78 -20.67 -2.21
N TRP A 19 5.59 -19.85 -1.56
CA TRP A 19 5.58 -18.40 -1.75
C TRP A 19 5.83 -18.03 -3.22
N LYS A 20 6.84 -18.61 -3.87
CA LYS A 20 7.11 -18.36 -5.30
C LYS A 20 5.90 -18.60 -6.20
N ARG A 21 5.05 -19.56 -5.85
CA ARG A 21 3.86 -19.95 -6.64
C ARG A 21 2.60 -19.20 -6.29
N ARG A 22 2.42 -18.81 -5.02
CA ARG A 22 1.15 -18.30 -4.49
C ARG A 22 1.19 -16.83 -4.07
N ALA A 23 2.39 -16.28 -3.95
CA ALA A 23 2.51 -14.89 -3.54
C ALA A 23 2.07 -13.95 -4.68
N ILE A 24 1.06 -13.14 -4.40
CA ILE A 24 0.36 -12.23 -5.32
C ILE A 24 0.23 -10.85 -4.69
N SER A 25 -0.03 -9.81 -5.50
CA SER A 25 -0.54 -8.54 -4.98
C SER A 25 -2.07 -8.54 -4.96
N GLN A 26 -2.65 -7.43 -4.58
CA GLN A 26 -4.09 -7.19 -4.69
C GLN A 26 -4.51 -7.13 -6.17
N ASN A 27 -5.80 -7.06 -6.45
CA ASN A 27 -6.36 -6.93 -7.80
C ASN A 27 -5.66 -7.83 -8.86
N ASP A 28 -5.51 -9.12 -8.57
CA ASP A 28 -4.94 -10.12 -9.49
C ASP A 28 -3.53 -9.75 -10.00
N ASN A 29 -2.67 -9.25 -9.11
CA ASN A 29 -1.30 -8.80 -9.36
C ASN A 29 -1.13 -7.46 -10.09
N GLN A 30 -2.17 -6.70 -10.35
CA GLN A 30 -2.06 -5.47 -11.11
C GLN A 30 -1.13 -4.44 -10.42
N GLU A 31 -1.17 -4.31 -9.08
CA GLU A 31 -0.25 -3.43 -8.34
C GLU A 31 1.20 -3.86 -8.51
N SER A 32 1.47 -5.15 -8.31
CA SER A 32 2.81 -5.72 -8.43
C SER A 32 3.40 -5.51 -9.83
N GLU A 33 2.61 -5.75 -10.87
CA GLU A 33 3.02 -5.58 -12.26
C GLU A 33 3.24 -4.11 -12.60
N ALA A 34 2.34 -3.22 -12.16
CA ALA A 34 2.46 -1.79 -12.39
C ALA A 34 3.70 -1.19 -11.69
N LEU A 35 3.90 -1.51 -10.41
CA LEU A 35 5.05 -1.04 -9.63
C LEU A 35 6.37 -1.52 -10.25
N LEU A 36 6.44 -2.80 -10.64
CA LEU A 36 7.64 -3.35 -11.25
C LEU A 36 7.92 -2.67 -12.60
N ARG A 37 6.92 -2.53 -13.46
CA ARG A 37 7.04 -1.88 -14.76
C ARG A 37 7.54 -0.44 -14.61
N TYR A 38 6.91 0.38 -13.77
CA TYR A 38 7.37 1.76 -13.55
C TYR A 38 8.77 1.82 -12.95
N ALA A 39 9.09 0.93 -12.00
CA ALA A 39 10.41 0.89 -11.38
C ALA A 39 11.53 0.56 -12.39
N GLU A 40 11.29 -0.39 -13.30
CA GLU A 40 12.25 -0.78 -14.33
C GLU A 40 12.36 0.29 -15.43
N GLU A 41 11.24 0.85 -15.91
CA GLU A 41 11.22 1.88 -16.96
C GLU A 41 11.86 3.20 -16.52
N LEU A 42 11.66 3.60 -15.26
CA LEU A 42 12.20 4.83 -14.68
C LEU A 42 13.62 4.64 -14.11
N LYS A 43 14.11 3.40 -14.05
CA LYS A 43 15.42 3.04 -13.49
C LYS A 43 15.66 3.61 -12.10
N ILE A 44 14.62 3.54 -11.27
CA ILE A 44 14.67 4.06 -9.90
C ILE A 44 15.59 3.23 -9.00
N ASP A 45 15.86 3.75 -7.80
CA ASP A 45 16.58 3.00 -6.77
C ASP A 45 15.89 1.66 -6.48
N LYS A 46 16.68 0.58 -6.36
CA LYS A 46 16.17 -0.78 -6.14
C LYS A 46 15.81 -1.02 -4.67
N SER A 47 15.01 -0.13 -4.11
CA SER A 47 14.52 -0.22 -2.74
C SER A 47 13.02 0.04 -2.66
N PHE A 48 12.39 -0.54 -1.63
CA PHE A 48 10.98 -0.27 -1.32
C PHE A 48 10.70 -0.37 0.17
N VAL A 49 9.65 0.34 0.59
CA VAL A 49 9.00 0.19 1.89
C VAL A 49 7.52 -0.03 1.64
N GLU A 50 6.91 -0.96 2.36
CA GLU A 50 5.46 -1.20 2.31
C GLU A 50 4.88 -1.40 3.71
N PHE A 51 3.73 -0.79 3.96
CA PHE A 51 2.93 -0.92 5.17
C PHE A 51 1.67 -1.72 4.90
N GLY A 52 1.24 -2.53 5.87
CA GLY A 52 0.03 -3.34 5.73
C GLY A 52 0.23 -4.49 4.75
N PHE A 53 0.93 -5.54 5.15
CA PHE A 53 1.21 -6.65 4.27
C PHE A 53 0.74 -7.99 4.86
N GLY A 54 0.36 -8.91 3.98
CA GLY A 54 0.25 -10.34 4.31
C GLY A 54 1.46 -11.11 3.80
N PRO A 55 1.90 -12.19 4.44
CA PRO A 55 3.10 -12.93 4.02
C PRO A 55 3.06 -13.44 2.57
N PHE A 56 1.87 -13.58 2.01
CA PHE A 56 1.64 -14.04 0.63
C PHE A 56 0.92 -13.01 -0.24
N GLN A 57 0.58 -11.84 0.30
CA GLN A 57 -0.15 -10.83 -0.43
C GLN A 57 0.31 -9.43 0.00
N TYR A 58 0.94 -8.71 -0.92
CA TYR A 58 1.35 -7.31 -0.76
C TYR A 58 1.70 -6.69 -2.12
N ASN A 59 1.63 -5.37 -2.22
CA ASN A 59 1.71 -4.66 -3.49
C ASN A 59 3.10 -4.76 -4.14
N SER A 60 4.19 -4.66 -3.36
CA SER A 60 5.57 -4.69 -3.86
C SER A 60 6.15 -6.11 -4.06
N ILE A 61 5.31 -7.13 -4.17
CA ILE A 61 5.77 -8.53 -4.30
C ILE A 61 6.60 -8.76 -5.57
N GLY A 62 6.31 -8.06 -6.66
CA GLY A 62 7.10 -8.10 -7.90
C GLY A 62 8.52 -7.57 -7.68
N LEU A 63 8.66 -6.48 -6.94
CA LEU A 63 9.96 -5.93 -6.55
C LEU A 63 10.76 -6.90 -5.69
N THR A 64 10.08 -7.56 -4.72
CA THR A 64 10.68 -8.63 -3.90
C THR A 64 11.20 -9.78 -4.77
N LYS A 65 10.41 -10.25 -5.73
CA LYS A 65 10.80 -11.32 -6.68
C LYS A 65 11.99 -10.91 -7.57
N ARG A 66 12.22 -9.62 -7.76
CA ARG A 66 13.35 -9.02 -8.51
C ARG A 66 14.51 -8.59 -7.61
N HIS A 67 14.54 -9.08 -6.36
CA HIS A 67 15.62 -8.85 -5.40
C HIS A 67 15.88 -7.38 -5.05
N TYR A 68 14.85 -6.53 -5.09
CA TYR A 68 14.93 -5.19 -4.51
C TYR A 68 15.15 -5.28 -3.00
N LYS A 69 15.89 -4.33 -2.43
CA LYS A 69 16.04 -4.18 -0.99
C LYS A 69 14.73 -3.67 -0.40
N GLY A 70 14.13 -4.41 0.53
CA GLY A 70 12.79 -4.10 1.04
C GLY A 70 12.66 -4.06 2.55
N LEU A 71 11.76 -3.19 3.01
CA LEU A 71 11.26 -3.18 4.38
C LEU A 71 9.73 -3.30 4.34
N LEU A 72 9.22 -4.39 4.92
CA LEU A 72 7.78 -4.62 5.11
C LEU A 72 7.41 -4.39 6.57
N ILE A 73 6.30 -3.71 6.82
CA ILE A 73 5.87 -3.33 8.16
C ILE A 73 4.41 -3.68 8.36
N ASP A 74 4.12 -4.44 9.42
CA ASP A 74 2.76 -4.77 9.83
C ASP A 74 2.67 -4.91 11.36
N GLY A 75 1.50 -4.65 11.93
CA GLY A 75 1.25 -4.83 13.37
C GLY A 75 1.16 -6.29 13.81
N THR A 76 1.06 -7.24 12.87
CA THR A 76 0.81 -8.65 13.13
C THR A 76 2.11 -9.45 13.19
N LYS A 77 2.60 -9.73 14.39
CA LYS A 77 3.88 -10.46 14.59
C LYS A 77 3.98 -11.76 13.81
N VAL A 78 2.90 -12.53 13.75
CA VAL A 78 2.88 -13.81 13.01
C VAL A 78 3.14 -13.62 11.52
N PHE A 79 2.64 -12.55 10.91
CA PHE A 79 2.90 -12.23 9.51
C PHE A 79 4.37 -11.90 9.27
N CYS A 80 4.95 -11.07 10.14
CA CYS A 80 6.36 -10.68 10.06
C CYS A 80 7.29 -11.88 10.23
N ASP A 81 7.05 -12.72 11.23
CA ASP A 81 7.85 -13.92 11.48
C ASP A 81 7.78 -14.91 10.31
N GLN A 82 6.59 -15.11 9.73
CA GLN A 82 6.40 -15.99 8.57
C GLN A 82 7.09 -15.43 7.33
N ALA A 83 6.95 -14.14 7.07
CA ALA A 83 7.59 -13.46 5.95
C ALA A 83 9.12 -13.57 6.04
N ASN A 84 9.71 -13.28 7.21
CA ASN A 84 11.15 -13.38 7.43
C ASN A 84 11.69 -14.80 7.23
N LYS A 85 10.97 -15.85 7.66
CA LYS A 85 11.33 -17.25 7.38
C LYS A 85 11.36 -17.53 5.88
N ILE A 86 10.38 -17.03 5.13
CA ILE A 86 10.31 -17.16 3.68
C ILE A 86 11.49 -16.43 3.03
N PHE A 87 11.69 -15.17 3.35
CA PHE A 87 12.73 -14.32 2.75
C PHE A 87 14.13 -14.90 3.01
N LYS A 88 14.40 -15.35 4.23
CA LYS A 88 15.66 -16.04 4.57
C LYS A 88 15.86 -17.31 3.74
N SER A 89 14.82 -18.14 3.59
CA SER A 89 14.89 -19.39 2.82
C SER A 89 15.16 -19.16 1.33
N LEU A 90 14.73 -18.02 0.79
CA LEU A 90 14.89 -17.62 -0.61
C LEU A 90 16.07 -16.66 -0.83
N LYS A 91 16.83 -16.31 0.21
CA LYS A 91 17.94 -15.34 0.19
C LYS A 91 17.51 -14.00 -0.42
N LEU A 92 16.32 -13.52 -0.08
CA LEU A 92 15.80 -12.23 -0.53
C LEU A 92 16.31 -11.12 0.39
N ASN A 93 16.58 -9.95 -0.19
CA ASN A 93 17.05 -8.76 0.54
C ASN A 93 15.87 -7.95 1.10
N VAL A 94 14.97 -8.62 1.82
CA VAL A 94 13.77 -8.02 2.41
C VAL A 94 13.68 -8.40 3.87
N THR A 95 13.32 -7.44 4.71
CA THR A 95 13.07 -7.63 6.14
C THR A 95 11.65 -7.23 6.45
N ALA A 96 10.95 -8.04 7.25
CA ALA A 96 9.64 -7.72 7.80
C ALA A 96 9.78 -7.38 9.29
N ILE A 97 9.24 -6.24 9.71
CA ILE A 97 9.22 -5.84 11.12
C ILE A 97 7.78 -5.75 11.63
N CYS A 98 7.58 -6.26 12.86
CA CYS A 98 6.31 -6.11 13.57
C CYS A 98 6.32 -4.74 14.26
N HIS A 99 5.59 -3.79 13.70
CA HIS A 99 5.56 -2.42 14.19
C HIS A 99 4.22 -1.76 13.89
N TRP A 100 3.56 -1.22 14.91
CA TRP A 100 2.33 -0.45 14.76
C TRP A 100 2.70 0.99 14.43
N ILE A 101 2.43 1.42 13.20
CA ILE A 101 2.86 2.72 12.69
C ILE A 101 1.96 3.84 13.22
N THR A 102 2.60 4.86 13.81
CA THR A 102 1.97 6.11 14.25
C THR A 102 2.82 7.31 13.83
N LEU A 103 2.31 8.52 13.98
CA LEU A 103 3.08 9.75 13.69
C LEU A 103 4.30 9.92 14.61
N GLU A 104 4.31 9.24 15.75
CA GLU A 104 5.32 9.35 16.80
C GLU A 104 6.43 8.29 16.69
N ASN A 105 6.32 7.33 15.75
CA ASN A 105 7.25 6.19 15.71
C ASN A 105 7.67 5.77 14.28
N LEU A 106 8.00 6.74 13.44
CA LEU A 106 8.39 6.54 12.03
C LEU A 106 9.87 6.20 11.84
N GLU A 107 10.66 6.14 12.91
CA GLU A 107 12.12 5.94 12.88
C GLU A 107 12.55 4.72 12.06
N PRO A 108 11.88 3.54 12.14
CA PRO A 108 12.31 2.37 11.35
C PRO A 108 12.32 2.63 9.84
N ILE A 109 11.35 3.43 9.35
CA ILE A 109 11.24 3.81 7.95
C ILE A 109 12.32 4.82 7.58
N ILE A 110 12.43 5.88 8.38
CA ILE A 110 13.42 6.96 8.17
C ILE A 110 14.84 6.40 8.18
N ASP A 111 15.14 5.50 9.11
CA ASP A 111 16.46 4.86 9.22
C ASP A 111 16.74 3.90 8.05
N PHE A 112 15.72 3.18 7.55
CA PHE A 112 15.89 2.37 6.35
C PHE A 112 16.29 3.24 5.15
N VAL A 113 15.62 4.37 4.97
CA VAL A 113 15.92 5.32 3.87
C VAL A 113 17.30 5.96 4.07
N LYS A 114 17.66 6.42 5.27
CA LYS A 114 18.99 6.94 5.59
C LYS A 114 20.11 5.95 5.27
N LYS A 115 19.93 4.67 5.64
CA LYS A 115 20.87 3.57 5.33
C LYS A 115 20.91 3.20 3.84
N ASN A 116 20.09 3.82 3.03
CA ASN A 116 20.03 3.70 1.58
C ASN A 116 20.34 5.04 0.89
N ASP A 117 21.34 5.78 1.42
CA ASP A 117 21.81 7.08 0.91
C ASP A 117 20.69 8.12 0.75
N GLY A 118 19.67 8.06 1.61
CA GLY A 118 18.50 8.94 1.56
C GLY A 118 17.55 8.68 0.40
N LYS A 119 17.73 7.57 -0.34
CA LYS A 119 16.91 7.21 -1.50
C LYS A 119 15.90 6.14 -1.18
N LEU A 120 14.71 6.28 -1.77
CA LEU A 120 13.68 5.26 -1.74
C LEU A 120 13.04 5.15 -3.13
N GLY A 121 13.07 3.95 -3.71
CA GLY A 121 12.43 3.69 -5.00
C GLY A 121 10.93 3.71 -4.89
N VAL A 122 10.34 2.82 -4.09
CA VAL A 122 8.88 2.69 -3.94
C VAL A 122 8.46 2.78 -2.48
N LEU A 123 7.44 3.58 -2.20
CA LEU A 123 6.69 3.58 -0.95
C LEU A 123 5.26 3.10 -1.22
N SER A 124 4.83 2.01 -0.57
CA SER A 124 3.46 1.51 -0.61
C SER A 124 2.80 1.68 0.76
N VAL A 125 1.66 2.36 0.81
CA VAL A 125 0.94 2.71 2.05
C VAL A 125 -0.47 2.15 1.97
N ASP A 126 -0.77 1.18 2.86
CA ASP A 126 -2.07 0.51 2.93
C ASP A 126 -2.24 -0.04 4.36
N ILE A 127 -2.72 0.80 5.27
CA ILE A 127 -2.89 0.47 6.69
C ILE A 127 -4.33 0.64 7.19
N ASP A 128 -5.27 0.75 6.24
CA ASP A 128 -6.71 0.80 6.56
C ASP A 128 -7.11 1.93 7.53
N GLY A 129 -6.39 3.05 7.54
CA GLY A 129 -6.70 4.09 8.52
C GLY A 129 -5.97 5.41 8.34
N ASN A 130 -4.83 5.54 8.97
CA ASN A 130 -4.05 6.79 9.06
C ASN A 130 -3.17 7.07 7.82
N ASP A 131 -3.41 6.42 6.69
CA ASP A 131 -2.58 6.46 5.48
C ASP A 131 -2.18 7.86 5.05
N TYR A 132 -3.15 8.79 5.02
CA TYR A 132 -2.92 10.19 4.67
C TYR A 132 -1.91 10.86 5.60
N TRP A 133 -2.12 10.75 6.91
CA TRP A 133 -1.31 11.41 7.93
C TRP A 133 0.12 10.86 7.99
N ILE A 134 0.26 9.54 7.84
CA ILE A 134 1.56 8.89 7.82
C ILE A 134 2.32 9.28 6.55
N LEU A 135 1.67 9.25 5.39
CA LEU A 135 2.27 9.66 4.13
C LEU A 135 2.70 11.13 4.18
N GLU A 136 1.82 12.05 4.60
CA GLU A 136 2.13 13.46 4.77
C GLU A 136 3.38 13.67 5.63
N ARG A 137 3.45 13.02 6.78
CA ARG A 137 4.60 13.12 7.69
C ARG A 137 5.87 12.56 7.08
N LEU A 138 5.82 11.42 6.43
CA LEU A 138 7.01 10.82 5.81
C LEU A 138 7.59 11.67 4.68
N LEU A 139 6.74 12.36 3.92
CA LEU A 139 7.16 13.25 2.83
C LEU A 139 7.94 14.49 3.32
N THR A 140 7.90 14.82 4.61
CA THR A 140 8.77 15.84 5.20
C THR A 140 10.21 15.36 5.43
N HIS A 141 10.44 14.04 5.40
CA HIS A 141 11.76 13.44 5.64
C HIS A 141 12.44 12.98 4.35
N PHE A 142 11.68 12.45 3.39
CA PHE A 142 12.22 11.97 2.10
C PHE A 142 11.14 11.95 1.02
N LYS A 143 11.56 11.89 -0.24
CA LYS A 143 10.65 11.84 -1.40
C LYS A 143 10.90 10.55 -2.19
N PRO A 144 10.05 9.50 -2.06
CA PRO A 144 10.17 8.28 -2.85
C PRO A 144 10.05 8.59 -4.36
N ALA A 145 10.62 7.74 -5.20
CA ALA A 145 10.46 7.88 -6.65
C ALA A 145 9.02 7.56 -7.10
N ILE A 146 8.41 6.53 -6.49
CA ILE A 146 7.04 6.08 -6.75
C ILE A 146 6.31 5.93 -5.41
N ILE A 147 5.05 6.38 -5.37
CA ILE A 147 4.14 6.16 -4.24
C ILE A 147 2.96 5.32 -4.75
N CYS A 148 2.66 4.24 -4.02
CA CYS A 148 1.42 3.47 -4.14
C CYS A 148 0.64 3.67 -2.84
N VAL A 149 -0.62 4.11 -2.92
CA VAL A 149 -1.41 4.37 -1.72
C VAL A 149 -2.86 3.94 -1.91
N GLU A 150 -3.42 3.25 -0.89
CA GLU A 150 -4.84 2.94 -0.86
C GLU A 150 -5.65 4.21 -0.67
N TYR A 151 -6.66 4.42 -1.54
CA TYR A 151 -7.65 5.48 -1.34
C TYR A 151 -9.04 4.90 -1.06
N ASN A 152 -9.86 5.67 -0.38
CA ASN A 152 -11.22 5.25 -0.08
C ASN A 152 -12.22 5.79 -1.12
N ALA A 153 -12.60 4.92 -2.07
CA ALA A 153 -13.59 5.26 -3.10
C ALA A 153 -14.97 5.64 -2.52
N SER A 154 -15.29 5.23 -1.28
CA SER A 154 -16.54 5.61 -0.62
C SER A 154 -16.62 7.10 -0.31
N PHE A 155 -15.50 7.84 -0.27
CA PHE A 155 -15.46 9.28 -0.05
C PHE A 155 -15.74 10.09 -1.33
N LEU A 156 -15.92 9.40 -2.45
CA LEU A 156 -16.20 9.99 -3.76
C LEU A 156 -15.11 11.02 -4.14
N MET A 157 -15.53 12.18 -4.67
CA MET A 157 -14.63 13.27 -5.08
C MET A 157 -14.41 14.33 -4.00
N LYS A 158 -14.80 14.07 -2.75
CA LYS A 158 -14.59 15.02 -1.65
C LYS A 158 -13.12 15.09 -1.27
N SER A 159 -12.60 16.26 -0.90
CA SER A 159 -11.23 16.41 -0.41
C SER A 159 -11.20 16.18 1.11
N ILE A 160 -11.25 14.92 1.53
CA ILE A 160 -11.39 14.56 2.94
C ILE A 160 -10.55 13.33 3.31
N THR A 161 -10.15 13.31 4.58
CA THR A 161 -9.59 12.17 5.27
C THR A 161 -10.27 11.96 6.63
N ILE A 162 -10.04 10.82 7.25
CA ILE A 162 -10.45 10.59 8.63
C ILE A 162 -9.60 11.42 9.59
N ARG A 163 -10.10 11.67 10.80
CA ARG A 163 -9.28 12.24 11.86
C ARG A 163 -8.20 11.25 12.29
N TYR A 164 -6.96 11.72 12.47
CA TYR A 164 -5.87 10.91 13.01
C TYR A 164 -6.21 10.34 14.39
N ALA A 165 -5.89 9.06 14.57
CA ALA A 165 -5.91 8.41 15.87
C ALA A 165 -4.85 7.29 15.89
N ALA A 166 -3.88 7.35 16.83
CA ALA A 166 -2.76 6.41 16.88
C ALA A 166 -3.19 4.93 16.98
N ASN A 167 -4.36 4.67 17.58
CA ASN A 167 -4.95 3.34 17.75
C ASN A 167 -6.18 3.13 16.85
N PHE A 168 -6.18 3.73 15.65
CA PHE A 168 -7.30 3.64 14.74
C PHE A 168 -7.60 2.19 14.33
N ASP A 169 -8.88 1.82 14.37
CA ASP A 169 -9.39 0.54 13.90
C ASP A 169 -10.74 0.80 13.22
N ARG A 170 -10.80 0.64 11.88
CA ARG A 170 -11.96 0.97 11.06
C ARG A 170 -13.25 0.26 11.51
N HIS A 171 -13.13 -0.96 12.03
CA HIS A 171 -14.28 -1.76 12.46
C HIS A 171 -14.76 -1.39 13.86
N LYS A 172 -13.89 -0.85 14.71
CA LYS A 172 -14.29 -0.30 16.01
C LYS A 172 -14.91 1.08 15.90
N VAL A 173 -14.43 1.91 14.96
CA VAL A 173 -14.97 3.25 14.78
C VAL A 173 -16.35 3.22 14.12
N HIS A 174 -16.56 2.36 13.13
CA HIS A 174 -17.86 2.21 12.48
C HIS A 174 -18.07 0.78 11.98
N TYR A 175 -19.22 0.20 12.29
CA TYR A 175 -19.57 -1.20 11.99
C TYR A 175 -19.42 -1.61 10.52
N SER A 176 -19.58 -0.66 9.59
CA SER A 176 -19.46 -0.95 8.15
C SER A 176 -18.01 -1.10 7.68
N GLY A 177 -17.03 -0.60 8.44
CA GLY A 177 -15.65 -0.54 8.03
C GLY A 177 -15.35 0.42 6.85
N PHE A 178 -16.32 1.25 6.40
CA PHE A 178 -16.13 2.18 5.28
C PHE A 178 -15.44 3.48 5.68
N TYR A 179 -15.37 3.78 6.96
CA TYR A 179 -14.74 4.99 7.50
C TYR A 179 -13.27 4.74 7.79
N HIS A 180 -12.38 4.96 6.81
CA HIS A 180 -10.93 4.82 6.92
C HIS A 180 -10.21 5.56 5.80
N GLY A 181 -8.92 5.87 5.97
CA GLY A 181 -8.06 6.44 4.93
C GLY A 181 -8.48 7.82 4.45
N ALA A 182 -8.21 8.11 3.18
CA ALA A 182 -8.52 9.38 2.53
C ALA A 182 -9.08 9.19 1.12
N SER A 183 -9.68 10.24 0.57
CA SER A 183 -10.20 10.25 -0.79
C SER A 183 -9.08 10.38 -1.83
N ILE A 184 -9.41 10.09 -3.09
CA ILE A 184 -8.52 10.34 -4.23
C ILE A 184 -8.13 11.82 -4.33
N THR A 185 -9.09 12.75 -4.09
CA THR A 185 -8.85 14.20 -4.15
C THR A 185 -7.91 14.64 -3.05
N ALA A 186 -8.04 14.08 -1.83
CA ALA A 186 -7.14 14.38 -0.72
C ALA A 186 -5.70 13.97 -1.03
N PHE A 187 -5.47 12.75 -1.53
CA PHE A 187 -4.14 12.31 -1.93
C PHE A 187 -3.59 13.10 -3.12
N TYR A 188 -4.43 13.45 -4.08
CA TYR A 188 -4.02 14.30 -5.18
C TYR A 188 -3.56 15.68 -4.70
N ASN A 189 -4.32 16.34 -3.83
CA ASN A 189 -3.95 17.64 -3.25
C ASN A 189 -2.65 17.59 -2.45
N LEU A 190 -2.42 16.51 -1.70
CA LEU A 190 -1.18 16.30 -0.95
C LEU A 190 0.03 16.16 -1.87
N LEU A 191 -0.14 15.51 -3.03
CA LEU A 191 0.97 15.00 -3.85
C LEU A 191 1.22 15.80 -5.12
N ASN A 192 0.23 16.50 -5.71
CA ASN A 192 0.27 17.04 -7.07
C ASN A 192 1.39 18.06 -7.33
N LYS A 193 1.93 18.67 -6.28
CA LYS A 193 3.05 19.61 -6.39
C LYS A 193 4.36 18.90 -6.78
N ASP A 194 4.58 17.72 -6.24
CA ASP A 194 5.85 16.97 -6.39
C ASP A 194 5.68 15.68 -7.21
N TYR A 195 4.45 15.21 -7.42
CA TYR A 195 4.12 13.93 -8.06
C TYR A 195 2.97 14.06 -9.05
N ALA A 196 3.04 13.27 -10.12
CA ALA A 196 1.95 13.06 -11.07
C ALA A 196 1.18 11.78 -10.73
N LEU A 197 -0.14 11.85 -10.64
CA LEU A 197 -1.01 10.66 -10.59
C LEU A 197 -1.02 9.98 -11.97
N VAL A 198 -0.63 8.72 -12.05
CA VAL A 198 -0.48 8.00 -13.32
C VAL A 198 -1.43 6.84 -13.50
N GLN A 199 -1.92 6.27 -12.40
CA GLN A 199 -2.79 5.09 -12.47
C GLN A 199 -3.65 4.95 -11.22
N ASN A 200 -4.89 4.46 -11.42
CA ASN A 200 -5.75 3.89 -10.39
C ASN A 200 -5.91 2.40 -10.70
N ILE A 201 -5.73 1.56 -9.72
CA ILE A 201 -5.86 0.12 -9.85
C ILE A 201 -7.06 -0.36 -9.05
N GLY A 202 -8.07 -0.86 -9.75
CA GLY A 202 -9.24 -1.52 -9.16
C GLY A 202 -10.13 -0.63 -8.28
N GLY A 203 -9.98 0.70 -8.33
CA GLY A 203 -10.68 1.59 -7.41
C GLY A 203 -10.15 1.49 -5.97
N LEU A 204 -8.92 1.03 -5.81
CA LEU A 204 -8.28 0.75 -4.53
C LEU A 204 -6.95 1.50 -4.39
N ASN A 205 -5.99 1.23 -5.26
CA ASN A 205 -4.65 1.78 -5.16
C ASN A 205 -4.37 2.85 -6.23
N LEU A 206 -3.79 3.97 -5.80
CA LEU A 206 -3.30 5.04 -6.66
C LEU A 206 -1.79 4.94 -6.81
N ILE A 207 -1.28 5.14 -8.03
CA ILE A 207 0.15 5.22 -8.28
C ILE A 207 0.51 6.65 -8.68
N PHE A 208 1.49 7.19 -7.97
CA PHE A 208 2.07 8.50 -8.24
C PHE A 208 3.56 8.35 -8.57
N ILE A 209 4.03 9.10 -9.56
CA ILE A 209 5.44 9.17 -9.95
C ILE A 209 5.95 10.59 -9.69
N ARG A 210 7.13 10.70 -9.09
CA ARG A 210 7.75 12.00 -8.79
C ARG A 210 8.04 12.77 -10.09
N ASN A 211 7.75 14.07 -10.08
CA ASN A 211 7.76 14.90 -11.29
C ASN A 211 9.12 15.02 -11.98
N ASP A 212 10.23 14.96 -11.22
CA ASP A 212 11.58 15.07 -11.77
C ASP A 212 12.04 13.84 -12.59
N ILE A 213 11.34 12.71 -12.43
CA ILE A 213 11.59 11.47 -13.18
C ILE A 213 10.43 11.06 -14.08
N PHE A 214 9.40 11.90 -14.15
CA PHE A 214 8.20 11.65 -14.95
C PHE A 214 8.55 11.69 -16.45
N LEU A 215 8.17 10.66 -17.19
CA LEU A 215 8.45 10.56 -18.62
C LEU A 215 7.26 11.03 -19.47
N ASP A 216 7.51 11.72 -20.57
CA ASP A 216 6.47 12.26 -21.48
C ASP A 216 5.50 11.20 -22.04
N LYS A 217 5.94 9.95 -22.08
CA LYS A 217 5.09 8.82 -22.51
C LYS A 217 3.96 8.50 -21.53
N TYR A 218 4.05 8.94 -20.27
CA TYR A 218 3.00 8.75 -19.29
C TYR A 218 1.99 9.88 -19.33
N LYS A 219 0.77 9.59 -18.92
CA LYS A 219 -0.29 10.60 -18.80
C LYS A 219 -0.50 10.94 -17.33
N SER A 220 -0.37 12.20 -16.98
CA SER A 220 -0.85 12.68 -15.70
C SER A 220 -2.38 12.70 -15.69
N LEU A 221 -2.97 12.16 -14.65
CA LEU A 221 -4.42 12.09 -14.46
C LEU A 221 -4.86 13.10 -13.42
N THR A 222 -6.07 13.65 -13.62
CA THR A 222 -6.77 14.36 -12.54
C THR A 222 -7.61 13.37 -11.73
N PRO A 223 -8.03 13.72 -10.50
CA PRO A 223 -8.91 12.86 -9.71
C PRO A 223 -10.16 12.41 -10.47
N GLU A 224 -10.78 13.30 -11.26
CA GLU A 224 -11.99 13.01 -12.04
C GLU A 224 -11.76 11.94 -13.12
N LYS A 225 -10.58 11.96 -13.74
CA LYS A 225 -10.20 10.97 -14.77
C LYS A 225 -9.74 9.66 -14.18
N ALA A 226 -9.19 9.69 -12.96
CA ALA A 226 -8.63 8.53 -12.30
C ALA A 226 -9.63 7.81 -11.39
N TYR A 227 -10.67 8.51 -10.89
CA TYR A 227 -11.61 7.90 -9.95
C TYR A 227 -12.32 6.69 -10.55
N SER A 228 -12.36 5.63 -9.78
CA SER A 228 -13.26 4.48 -10.01
C SER A 228 -13.74 3.93 -8.67
N GLU A 229 -14.90 3.29 -8.67
CA GLU A 229 -15.41 2.61 -7.48
C GLU A 229 -14.57 1.36 -7.16
N ASN A 230 -14.43 1.03 -5.90
CA ASN A 230 -13.74 -0.20 -5.51
C ASN A 230 -14.62 -1.42 -5.83
N TYR A 231 -14.27 -2.12 -6.91
CA TYR A 231 -15.03 -3.25 -7.41
C TYR A 231 -15.19 -4.36 -6.36
N PHE A 232 -14.11 -4.74 -5.68
CA PHE A 232 -14.16 -5.83 -4.70
C PHE A 232 -14.99 -5.46 -3.47
N ARG A 233 -14.83 -4.24 -2.95
CA ARG A 233 -15.62 -3.73 -1.83
C ARG A 233 -17.10 -3.67 -2.18
N ASN A 234 -17.44 -3.16 -3.36
CA ASN A 234 -18.82 -3.07 -3.83
C ASN A 234 -19.47 -4.46 -3.96
N LYS A 235 -18.76 -5.41 -4.53
CA LYS A 235 -19.22 -6.80 -4.67
C LYS A 235 -19.39 -7.48 -3.31
N TRP A 236 -18.43 -7.32 -2.41
CA TRP A 236 -18.47 -7.94 -1.08
C TRP A 236 -19.56 -7.34 -0.19
N SER A 237 -19.72 -6.02 -0.19
CA SER A 237 -20.70 -5.31 0.63
C SER A 237 -22.10 -5.24 0.00
N ASN A 238 -22.22 -5.63 -1.28
CA ASN A 238 -23.41 -5.46 -2.12
C ASN A 238 -23.92 -4.00 -2.10
N THR A 239 -22.99 -3.04 -2.20
CA THR A 239 -23.28 -1.59 -2.18
C THR A 239 -22.37 -0.84 -3.13
N THR A 240 -22.85 0.28 -3.68
CA THR A 240 -22.06 1.25 -4.44
C THR A 240 -21.29 2.20 -3.50
N SER A 241 -20.27 2.88 -4.00
CA SER A 241 -19.54 3.91 -3.22
C SER A 241 -20.47 5.01 -2.71
N LYS A 242 -21.52 5.39 -3.47
CA LYS A 242 -22.53 6.36 -3.04
C LYS A 242 -23.36 5.85 -1.85
N GLU A 243 -23.72 4.58 -1.84
CA GLU A 243 -24.46 3.97 -0.72
C GLU A 243 -23.57 3.81 0.50
N GLN A 244 -22.29 3.46 0.31
CA GLN A 244 -21.29 3.43 1.37
C GLN A 244 -21.11 4.83 2.00
N TRP A 245 -20.99 5.88 1.17
CA TRP A 245 -20.96 7.27 1.63
C TRP A 245 -22.16 7.63 2.50
N LYS A 246 -23.38 7.28 2.08
CA LYS A 246 -24.61 7.57 2.86
C LYS A 246 -24.56 7.02 4.28
N ARG A 247 -23.84 5.91 4.50
CA ARG A 247 -23.73 5.28 5.83
C ARG A 247 -22.76 5.98 6.77
N ILE A 248 -21.81 6.74 6.21
CA ILE A 248 -20.71 7.34 6.99
C ILE A 248 -20.68 8.88 6.91
N LYS A 249 -21.49 9.51 6.06
CA LYS A 249 -21.47 10.95 5.79
C LYS A 249 -21.63 11.85 7.02
N ASP A 250 -22.25 11.34 8.08
CA ASP A 250 -22.51 12.08 9.32
C ASP A 250 -21.38 11.90 10.36
N LEU A 251 -20.33 11.14 10.01
CA LEU A 251 -19.12 11.04 10.82
C LEU A 251 -18.21 12.26 10.64
N LYS A 252 -17.24 12.43 11.54
CA LYS A 252 -16.31 13.56 11.50
C LYS A 252 -15.17 13.33 10.52
N PHE A 253 -15.08 14.13 9.49
CA PHE A 253 -13.98 14.15 8.53
C PHE A 253 -13.11 15.40 8.72
N ILE A 254 -11.91 15.34 8.18
CA ILE A 254 -11.01 16.49 8.05
C ILE A 254 -10.94 16.84 6.57
N GLU A 255 -11.24 18.09 6.22
CA GLU A 255 -11.02 18.63 4.88
C GLU A 255 -9.53 18.95 4.68
N VAL A 256 -8.96 18.57 3.52
CA VAL A 256 -7.53 18.67 3.19
C VAL A 256 -7.33 19.03 1.72
#